data_f3dba486fa86bd33329167c9ff4b192a
#
_entry.id   f3dba486fa86bd33329167c9ff4b192a
#
_cell.length_a   1.000
_cell.length_b   1.000
_cell.length_c   1.000
_cell.angle_alpha   90.00
_cell.angle_beta   90.00
_cell.angle_gamma   90.00
#
_symmetry.space_group_name_H-M   'P 1'
#
loop_
_entity.id
_entity.type
_entity.pdbx_description
1 polymer ?
#
loop_
_entity_poly.entity_id
_entity_poly.type
_entity_poly.pdbx_seq_one_letter_code
_entity_poly.pdbx_strand_id
1 'polypeptide(L)'
;LGFVATVCPDGTPNLSPKATTLAWDDDHLIFADICSPTTVANLRRNPAVEVNVVDALLRKGYRFKGVAALYSDGPVYDAGLDFYRRRGSASAKRHIVLIKVEHAAPLISPAYDQGQTEVQVRARWLTYWTDLWRRRV
;
A
#
# COMPACT_ATOMS: atom_id res chain seq x y z
N LEU A 1 -3.81 -3.11 3.06
CA LEU A 1 -4.07 -2.49 1.77
C LEU A 1 -3.30 -1.19 1.64
N GLY A 2 -2.39 -1.12 0.67
CA GLY A 2 -1.67 0.09 0.34
C GLY A 2 -2.32 0.81 -0.85
N PHE A 3 -2.31 2.14 -0.81
CA PHE A 3 -2.64 2.97 -1.95
C PHE A 3 -1.35 3.53 -2.53
N VAL A 4 -0.99 3.10 -3.73
CA VAL A 4 0.29 3.42 -4.39
C VAL A 4 0.05 4.50 -5.43
N ALA A 5 0.67 5.66 -5.23
CA ALA A 5 0.66 6.78 -6.16
C ALA A 5 1.92 6.75 -7.04
N THR A 6 1.74 6.93 -8.34
CA THR A 6 2.79 7.04 -9.35
C THR A 6 2.50 8.21 -10.28
N VAL A 7 3.48 8.65 -11.06
CA VAL A 7 3.38 9.82 -11.94
C VAL A 7 3.14 9.39 -13.38
N CYS A 8 2.03 9.84 -13.97
CA CYS A 8 1.71 9.62 -15.37
C CYS A 8 2.64 10.42 -16.32
N PRO A 9 2.68 10.07 -17.64
CA PRO A 9 3.47 10.79 -18.63
C PRO A 9 3.21 12.30 -18.71
N ASP A 10 1.98 12.70 -18.47
CA ASP A 10 1.53 14.10 -18.48
C ASP A 10 1.73 14.84 -17.14
N GLY A 11 2.37 14.18 -16.16
CA GLY A 11 2.59 14.73 -14.82
C GLY A 11 1.42 14.54 -13.85
N THR A 12 0.28 14.02 -14.30
CA THR A 12 -0.85 13.75 -13.41
C THR A 12 -0.59 12.53 -12.51
N PRO A 13 -1.18 12.48 -11.30
CA PRO A 13 -1.04 11.32 -10.42
C PRO A 13 -1.89 10.14 -10.91
N ASN A 14 -1.37 8.93 -10.77
CA ASN A 14 -2.11 7.69 -10.85
C ASN A 14 -2.11 7.03 -9.47
N LEU A 15 -3.28 6.74 -8.93
CA LEU A 15 -3.44 6.09 -7.63
C LEU A 15 -4.04 4.69 -7.82
N SER A 16 -3.37 3.69 -7.26
CA SER A 16 -3.79 2.29 -7.41
C SER A 16 -3.77 1.55 -6.07
N PRO A 17 -4.87 0.90 -5.67
CA PRO A 17 -4.88 0.04 -4.48
C PRO A 17 -4.05 -1.22 -4.74
N LYS A 18 -3.22 -1.61 -3.76
CA LYS A 18 -2.37 -2.79 -3.79
C LYS A 18 -2.54 -3.58 -2.49
N ALA A 19 -3.36 -4.62 -2.52
CA ALA A 19 -3.56 -5.51 -1.37
C ALA A 19 -2.29 -6.27 -0.97
N THR A 20 -1.32 -6.35 -1.88
CA THR A 20 -0.05 -7.03 -1.69
C THR A 20 1.03 -6.16 -1.04
N THR A 21 0.72 -4.92 -0.68
CA THR A 21 1.70 -4.03 -0.03
C THR A 21 2.04 -4.49 1.38
N LEU A 22 3.31 -4.77 1.63
CA LEU A 22 3.86 -5.27 2.89
C LEU A 22 5.24 -4.66 3.15
N ALA A 23 5.73 -4.75 4.39
CA ALA A 23 7.14 -4.52 4.69
C ALA A 23 7.97 -5.70 4.17
N TRP A 24 9.06 -5.40 3.45
CA TRP A 24 10.03 -6.38 2.98
C TRP A 24 11.16 -6.57 3.98
N ASP A 25 11.74 -5.48 4.39
CA ASP A 25 12.78 -5.36 5.41
C ASP A 25 12.66 -4.01 6.14
N ASP A 26 13.69 -3.61 6.87
CA ASP A 26 13.65 -2.41 7.72
C ASP A 26 13.49 -1.10 6.94
N ASP A 27 13.85 -1.07 5.65
CA ASP A 27 13.81 0.15 4.85
C ASP A 27 13.20 -0.04 3.44
N HIS A 28 12.59 -1.22 3.18
CA HIS A 28 11.87 -1.47 1.94
C HIS A 28 10.43 -1.93 2.16
N LEU A 29 9.54 -1.40 1.31
CA LEU A 29 8.23 -1.99 1.07
C LEU A 29 8.27 -2.86 -0.18
N ILE A 30 7.40 -3.87 -0.20
CA ILE A 30 7.16 -4.72 -1.37
C ILE A 30 5.70 -4.66 -1.77
N PHE A 31 5.42 -4.65 -3.08
CA PHE A 31 4.14 -5.07 -3.59
C PHE A 31 4.29 -5.90 -4.86
N ALA A 32 3.29 -6.75 -5.14
CA ALA A 32 3.25 -7.54 -6.36
C ALA A 32 2.29 -6.90 -7.37
N ASP A 33 2.76 -6.78 -8.62
CA ASP A 33 1.90 -6.45 -9.74
C ASP A 33 1.23 -7.73 -10.27
N ILE A 34 -0.08 -7.79 -10.13
CA ILE A 34 -0.92 -8.85 -10.68
C ILE A 34 -1.50 -8.39 -12.03
N CYS A 35 -2.07 -7.19 -12.07
CA CYS A 35 -2.63 -6.57 -13.25
C CYS A 35 -2.72 -5.04 -13.09
N SER A 36 -1.58 -4.35 -13.20
CA SER A 36 -1.50 -2.90 -13.03
C SER A 36 -0.63 -2.24 -14.10
N PRO A 37 -1.02 -2.33 -15.37
CA PRO A 37 -0.16 -1.91 -16.47
C PRO A 37 0.23 -0.43 -16.40
N THR A 38 -0.67 0.44 -15.98
CA THR A 38 -0.40 1.88 -15.81
C THR A 38 0.64 2.13 -14.72
N THR A 39 0.49 1.49 -13.56
CA THR A 39 1.47 1.61 -12.46
C THR A 39 2.86 1.16 -12.92
N VAL A 40 2.96 0.01 -13.61
CA VAL A 40 4.22 -0.51 -14.12
C VAL A 40 4.84 0.41 -15.17
N ALA A 41 4.05 0.90 -16.11
CA ALA A 41 4.52 1.82 -17.15
C ALA A 41 5.05 3.14 -16.54
N ASN A 42 4.34 3.67 -15.55
CA ASN A 42 4.75 4.87 -14.84
C ASN A 42 6.09 4.67 -14.11
N LEU A 43 6.22 3.58 -13.33
CA LEU A 43 7.42 3.29 -12.55
C LEU A 43 8.65 3.01 -13.43
N ARG A 44 8.48 2.42 -14.61
CA ARG A 44 9.58 2.26 -15.58
C ARG A 44 10.13 3.59 -16.07
N ARG A 45 9.30 4.60 -16.13
CA ARG A 45 9.67 5.93 -16.62
C ARG A 45 10.09 6.88 -15.50
N ASN A 46 9.38 6.83 -14.39
CA ASN A 46 9.64 7.64 -13.21
C ASN A 46 9.47 6.74 -11.98
N PRO A 47 10.57 6.36 -11.31
CA PRO A 47 10.52 5.44 -10.18
C PRO A 47 10.02 6.09 -8.88
N ALA A 48 9.77 7.40 -8.87
CA ALA A 48 9.24 8.09 -7.70
C ALA A 48 7.85 7.56 -7.35
N VAL A 49 7.65 7.24 -6.08
CA VAL A 49 6.43 6.62 -5.59
C VAL A 49 6.06 7.13 -4.20
N GLU A 50 4.77 7.23 -3.95
CA GLU A 50 4.24 7.46 -2.61
C GLU A 50 3.22 6.39 -2.26
N VAL A 51 3.25 5.90 -1.03
CA VAL A 51 2.35 4.84 -0.55
C VAL A 51 1.69 5.27 0.75
N ASN A 52 0.36 5.16 0.82
CA ASN A 52 -0.39 5.28 2.05
C ASN A 52 -0.91 3.91 2.49
N VAL A 53 -0.69 3.58 3.76
CA VAL A 53 -1.28 2.41 4.42
C VAL A 53 -2.04 2.91 5.65
N VAL A 54 -3.34 2.63 5.71
CA VAL A 54 -4.21 3.15 6.77
C VAL A 54 -5.06 2.03 7.36
N ASP A 55 -5.10 1.95 8.68
CA ASP A 55 -6.11 1.18 9.40
C ASP A 55 -7.41 1.99 9.43
N ALA A 56 -8.43 1.48 8.74
CA ALA A 56 -9.71 2.16 8.58
C ALA A 56 -10.50 2.28 9.89
N LEU A 57 -10.26 1.39 10.86
CA LEU A 57 -10.94 1.40 12.16
C LEU A 57 -10.22 2.30 13.17
N LEU A 58 -8.89 2.23 13.21
CA LEU A 58 -8.09 3.09 14.09
C LEU A 58 -7.89 4.49 13.50
N ARG A 59 -8.06 4.67 12.19
CA ARG A 59 -7.80 5.94 11.49
C ARG A 59 -6.37 6.43 11.71
N LYS A 60 -5.45 5.47 11.76
CA LYS A 60 -4.00 5.66 11.84
C LYS A 60 -3.31 4.90 10.72
N GLY A 61 -2.15 5.35 10.33
CA GLY A 61 -1.35 4.71 9.32
C GLY A 61 -0.04 5.41 9.08
N TYR A 62 0.53 5.15 7.92
CA TYR A 62 1.78 5.75 7.48
C TYR A 62 1.71 6.15 6.02
N ARG A 63 2.41 7.23 5.72
CA ARG A 63 2.77 7.67 4.38
C ARG A 63 4.25 7.38 4.18
N PHE A 64 4.57 6.73 3.07
CA PHE A 64 5.94 6.43 2.67
C PHE A 64 6.23 7.09 1.34
N LYS A 65 7.34 7.79 1.22
CA LYS A 65 7.90 8.25 -0.05
C LYS A 65 9.17 7.48 -0.34
N GLY A 66 9.43 7.19 -1.60
CA GLY A 66 10.62 6.48 -1.98
C GLY A 66 10.76 6.25 -3.47
N VAL A 67 11.67 5.35 -3.79
CA VAL A 67 12.03 4.99 -5.16
C VAL A 67 11.75 3.51 -5.39
N ALA A 68 11.02 3.19 -6.45
CA ALA A 68 10.61 1.84 -6.79
C ALA A 68 11.57 1.19 -7.80
N ALA A 69 11.83 -0.10 -7.63
CA ALA A 69 12.50 -0.96 -8.59
C ALA A 69 11.57 -2.12 -8.98
N LEU A 70 11.49 -2.42 -10.28
CA LEU A 70 10.65 -3.49 -10.82
C LEU A 70 11.51 -4.68 -11.22
N TYR A 71 11.05 -5.88 -10.84
CA TYR A 71 11.68 -7.15 -11.15
C TYR A 71 10.66 -8.08 -11.80
N SER A 72 10.98 -8.62 -12.99
CA SER A 72 10.19 -9.62 -13.71
C SER A 72 10.84 -10.99 -13.76
N ASP A 73 12.09 -11.09 -13.35
CA ASP A 73 12.92 -12.28 -13.30
C ASP A 73 14.11 -12.09 -12.32
N GLY A 74 14.90 -13.15 -12.15
CA GLY A 74 16.10 -13.14 -11.36
C GLY A 74 15.89 -13.27 -9.84
N PRO A 75 17.00 -13.23 -9.04
CA PRO A 75 16.97 -13.62 -7.63
C PRO A 75 16.03 -12.80 -6.76
N VAL A 76 15.88 -11.49 -7.02
CA VAL A 76 14.96 -10.62 -6.26
C VAL A 76 13.51 -10.96 -6.59
N TYR A 77 13.21 -11.23 -7.85
CA TYR A 77 11.88 -11.66 -8.28
C TYR A 77 11.50 -12.99 -7.62
N ASP A 78 12.40 -13.97 -7.66
CA ASP A 78 12.19 -15.30 -7.07
C ASP A 78 11.99 -15.21 -5.56
N ALA A 79 12.80 -14.42 -4.88
CA ALA A 79 12.66 -14.16 -3.45
C ALA A 79 11.32 -13.49 -3.12
N GLY A 80 10.87 -12.56 -3.97
CA GLY A 80 9.55 -11.92 -3.85
C GLY A 80 8.40 -12.89 -4.03
N LEU A 81 8.50 -13.81 -5.01
CA LEU A 81 7.49 -14.87 -5.19
C LEU A 81 7.42 -15.77 -3.96
N ASP A 82 8.57 -16.18 -3.41
CA ASP A 82 8.64 -17.00 -2.21
C ASP A 82 8.09 -16.29 -0.98
N PHE A 83 8.36 -14.99 -0.85
CA PHE A 83 7.82 -14.16 0.22
C PHE A 83 6.29 -14.19 0.24
N TYR A 84 5.64 -14.06 -0.92
CA TYR A 84 4.18 -14.11 -1.03
C TYR A 84 3.63 -15.52 -0.89
N ARG A 85 4.32 -16.54 -1.43
CA ARG A 85 3.92 -17.95 -1.33
C ARG A 85 3.86 -18.40 0.13
N ARG A 86 4.85 -18.06 0.94
CA ARG A 86 4.86 -18.35 2.39
C ARG A 86 3.72 -17.69 3.15
N ARG A 87 3.10 -16.65 2.59
CA ARG A 87 1.93 -15.94 3.13
C ARG A 87 0.60 -16.38 2.53
N GLY A 88 0.61 -17.50 1.80
CA GLY A 88 -0.61 -18.10 1.24
C GLY A 88 -1.10 -17.46 -0.06
N SER A 89 -0.33 -16.59 -0.71
CA SER A 89 -0.73 -15.99 -1.97
C SER A 89 -0.42 -16.90 -3.15
N ALA A 90 -1.46 -17.42 -3.81
CA ALA A 90 -1.35 -18.28 -4.99
C ALA A 90 -1.47 -17.54 -6.34
N SER A 91 -1.81 -16.24 -6.33
CA SER A 91 -2.00 -15.49 -7.58
C SER A 91 -0.71 -15.35 -8.37
N ALA A 92 -0.81 -15.44 -9.70
CA ALA A 92 0.29 -15.14 -10.61
C ALA A 92 0.71 -13.67 -10.47
N LYS A 93 2.01 -13.43 -10.44
CA LYS A 93 2.60 -12.10 -10.28
C LYS A 93 3.47 -11.81 -11.50
N ARG A 94 3.18 -10.70 -12.18
CA ARG A 94 3.93 -10.27 -13.37
C ARG A 94 5.23 -9.59 -13.00
N HIS A 95 5.18 -8.79 -11.92
CA HIS A 95 6.35 -8.09 -11.40
C HIS A 95 6.32 -8.11 -9.87
N ILE A 96 7.51 -8.13 -9.30
CA ILE A 96 7.75 -7.75 -7.91
C ILE A 96 8.29 -6.32 -7.94
N VAL A 97 7.72 -5.48 -7.10
CA VAL A 97 8.15 -4.09 -6.95
C VAL A 97 8.68 -3.90 -5.53
N LEU A 98 9.95 -3.55 -5.41
CA LEU A 98 10.54 -3.10 -4.14
C LEU A 98 10.59 -1.57 -4.14
N ILE A 99 10.23 -0.99 -3.02
CA ILE A 99 10.29 0.45 -2.79
C ILE A 99 11.30 0.71 -1.68
N LYS A 100 12.43 1.33 -2.03
CA LYS A 100 13.34 1.88 -1.04
C LYS A 100 12.67 3.09 -0.41
N VAL A 101 12.40 3.02 0.89
CA VAL A 101 11.76 4.11 1.64
C VAL A 101 12.81 5.17 1.96
N GLU A 102 12.56 6.39 1.50
CA GLU A 102 13.41 7.56 1.78
C GLU A 102 12.82 8.42 2.90
N HIS A 103 11.48 8.41 3.03
CA HIS A 103 10.78 9.17 4.05
C HIS A 103 9.52 8.43 4.50
N ALA A 104 9.32 8.36 5.80
CA ALA A 104 8.11 7.83 6.42
C ALA A 104 7.51 8.86 7.39
N ALA A 105 6.20 9.06 7.31
CA ALA A 105 5.46 9.97 8.18
C ALA A 105 4.17 9.29 8.70
N PRO A 106 3.83 9.46 9.98
CA PRO A 106 2.57 8.95 10.50
C PRO A 106 1.38 9.69 9.90
N LEU A 107 0.30 8.96 9.71
CA LEU A 107 -1.03 9.49 9.39
C LEU A 107 -1.93 9.24 10.61
N ILE A 108 -2.40 10.31 11.22
CA ILE A 108 -3.18 10.25 12.46
C ILE A 108 -4.42 11.12 12.29
N SER A 109 -5.59 10.56 12.63
CA SER A 109 -6.85 11.31 12.57
C SER A 109 -6.87 12.44 13.60
N PRO A 110 -7.41 13.64 13.25
CA PRO A 110 -7.62 14.72 14.20
C PRO A 110 -8.49 14.37 15.42
N ALA A 111 -9.23 13.25 15.37
CA ALA A 111 -9.97 12.75 16.53
C ALA A 111 -9.08 12.51 17.77
N TYR A 112 -7.81 12.14 17.55
CA TYR A 112 -6.84 11.95 18.63
C TYR A 112 -6.40 13.27 19.25
N ASP A 113 -6.35 14.36 18.48
CA ASP A 113 -6.06 15.70 18.99
C ASP A 113 -7.18 16.21 19.91
N GLN A 114 -8.39 15.65 19.73
CA GLN A 114 -9.56 15.93 20.58
C GLN A 114 -9.65 15.01 21.81
N GLY A 115 -8.60 14.24 22.10
CA GLY A 115 -8.51 13.39 23.29
C GLY A 115 -9.23 12.04 23.15
N GLN A 116 -9.68 11.64 21.97
CA GLN A 116 -10.27 10.30 21.79
C GLN A 116 -9.20 9.21 21.89
N THR A 117 -9.55 8.11 22.56
CA THR A 117 -8.70 6.91 22.66
C THR A 117 -8.86 6.00 21.46
N GLU A 118 -7.90 5.10 21.22
CA GLU A 118 -8.02 4.08 20.16
C GLU A 118 -9.27 3.22 20.30
N VAL A 119 -9.64 2.87 21.53
CA VAL A 119 -10.85 2.08 21.80
C VAL A 119 -12.11 2.83 21.33
N GLN A 120 -12.21 4.11 21.62
CA GLN A 120 -13.35 4.95 21.22
C GLN A 120 -13.39 5.14 19.69
N VAL A 121 -12.26 5.44 19.08
CA VAL A 121 -12.17 5.61 17.62
C VAL A 121 -12.54 4.31 16.91
N ARG A 122 -11.97 3.20 17.33
CA ARG A 122 -12.28 1.88 16.76
C ARG A 122 -13.75 1.50 16.89
N ALA A 123 -14.34 1.66 18.08
CA ALA A 123 -15.74 1.33 18.32
C ALA A 123 -16.67 2.16 17.41
N ARG A 124 -16.42 3.47 17.31
CA ARG A 124 -17.16 4.40 16.45
C ARG A 124 -17.12 3.96 14.98
N TRP A 125 -15.94 3.68 14.44
CA TRP A 125 -15.79 3.33 13.03
C TRP A 125 -16.26 1.92 12.72
N LEU A 126 -16.14 0.99 13.66
CA LEU A 126 -16.72 -0.34 13.50
C LEU A 126 -18.26 -0.26 13.39
N THR A 127 -18.91 0.52 14.25
CA THR A 127 -20.38 0.76 14.18
C THR A 127 -20.74 1.41 12.84
N TYR A 128 -20.04 2.48 12.44
CA TYR A 128 -20.28 3.17 11.17
C TYR A 128 -20.24 2.22 9.96
N TRP A 129 -19.19 1.42 9.84
CA TRP A 129 -19.04 0.48 8.73
C TRP A 129 -20.08 -0.64 8.79
N THR A 130 -20.38 -1.16 9.96
CA THR A 130 -21.42 -2.18 10.14
C THR A 130 -22.79 -1.68 9.71
N ASP A 131 -23.16 -0.47 10.10
CA ASP A 131 -24.45 0.14 9.74
C ASP A 131 -24.53 0.47 8.25
N LEU A 132 -23.41 0.91 7.66
CA LEU A 132 -23.33 1.16 6.22
C LEU A 132 -23.56 -0.13 5.39
N TRP A 133 -22.99 -1.26 5.84
CA TRP A 133 -23.19 -2.56 5.20
C TRP A 133 -24.65 -3.03 5.33
N ARG A 134 -25.26 -2.90 6.49
CA ARG A 134 -26.66 -3.30 6.74
C ARG A 134 -27.67 -2.55 5.88
N ARG A 135 -27.38 -1.30 5.50
CA ARG A 135 -28.25 -0.47 4.65
C ARG A 135 -28.16 -0.82 3.17
N ARG A 136 -27.19 -1.62 2.75
CA ARG A 136 -26.98 -2.04 1.36
C ARG A 136 -27.56 -3.42 1.03
N VAL A 137 -28.07 -4.12 2.02
CA VAL A 137 -28.80 -5.38 1.93
C VAL A 137 -30.29 -5.10 2.17
#